data_4b7773a2007f5afe79d609e96a3abaa7
#
_entry.id   4b7773a2007f5afe79d609e96a3abaa7
#
_cell.length_a   1.000
_cell.length_b   1.000
_cell.length_c   1.000
_cell.angle_alpha   90.00
_cell.angle_beta   90.00
_cell.angle_gamma   90.00
#
_symmetry.space_group_name_H-M   'P 1'
#
loop_
_entity.id
_entity.type
_entity.pdbx_description
1 polymer ?
#
loop_
_entity_poly.entity_id
_entity_poly.type
_entity_poly.pdbx_seq_one_letter_code
_entity_poly.pdbx_strand_id
1 'polypeptide(L)'
;MTIAKDMKQLPWKFSIGDETQGIFRKLTEGITTRIFSGKNLMLSIVKLKPNTAGTVHSHPEEQWGVLLEGACVRIQGDEEVTMKEGDFWYTPCGVSHGIRTGETGATVLDVFSPPRNEYKKQGEGFSSSTKSN
;
A
#
# COMPACT_ATOMS: atom_id res chain seq x y z
N MET A 1 3.85 -11.66 -39.26
CA MET A 1 4.29 -11.37 -37.91
C MET A 1 3.26 -10.50 -37.18
N THR A 2 2.99 -10.85 -35.98
CA THR A 2 2.07 -10.03 -35.19
C THR A 2 2.83 -8.86 -34.59
N ILE A 3 2.31 -7.67 -34.79
CA ILE A 3 2.89 -6.50 -34.18
C ILE A 3 2.61 -6.55 -32.70
N ALA A 4 3.65 -6.39 -31.90
CA ALA A 4 3.48 -6.38 -30.46
C ALA A 4 2.49 -5.27 -30.06
N LYS A 5 1.50 -5.64 -29.29
CA LYS A 5 0.54 -4.66 -28.81
C LYS A 5 1.25 -3.70 -27.86
N ASP A 6 0.88 -2.44 -27.91
CA ASP A 6 1.38 -1.48 -26.96
C ASP A 6 0.95 -1.93 -25.56
N MET A 7 1.91 -2.26 -24.71
CA MET A 7 1.63 -2.79 -23.39
C MET A 7 0.85 -1.81 -22.51
N LYS A 8 0.97 -0.51 -22.80
CA LYS A 8 0.22 0.49 -22.06
C LYS A 8 -1.29 0.39 -22.26
N GLN A 9 -1.70 -0.26 -23.34
CA GLN A 9 -3.12 -0.36 -23.65
C GLN A 9 -3.76 -1.65 -23.21
N LEU A 10 -2.98 -2.55 -22.60
CA LEU A 10 -3.54 -3.78 -22.06
C LEU A 10 -4.26 -3.49 -20.75
N PRO A 11 -5.54 -3.87 -20.66
CA PRO A 11 -6.34 -3.51 -19.46
C PRO A 11 -6.03 -4.34 -18.22
N TRP A 12 -5.19 -5.34 -18.34
CA TRP A 12 -4.90 -6.26 -17.24
C TRP A 12 -3.41 -6.32 -16.88
N LYS A 13 -2.58 -5.51 -17.51
CA LYS A 13 -1.13 -5.52 -17.26
C LYS A 13 -0.71 -4.17 -16.69
N PHE A 14 0.04 -4.21 -15.60
CA PHE A 14 0.48 -3.00 -14.91
C PHE A 14 1.94 -3.13 -14.55
N SER A 15 2.57 -2.01 -14.22
CA SER A 15 3.96 -1.99 -13.83
C SER A 15 4.13 -1.15 -12.57
N ILE A 16 4.89 -1.68 -11.62
CA ILE A 16 5.13 -0.96 -10.36
C ILE A 16 5.84 0.37 -10.61
N GLY A 17 6.72 0.40 -11.61
CA GLY A 17 7.45 1.62 -11.92
C GLY A 17 6.67 2.67 -12.70
N ASP A 18 5.49 2.34 -13.19
CA ASP A 18 4.69 3.29 -13.97
C ASP A 18 3.77 4.06 -13.01
N GLU A 19 4.17 5.27 -12.67
CA GLU A 19 3.47 6.05 -11.67
C GLU A 19 2.22 6.74 -12.20
N THR A 20 1.88 6.51 -13.48
CA THR A 20 0.65 7.05 -14.06
C THR A 20 -0.53 6.11 -13.90
N GLN A 21 -0.28 4.87 -13.49
CA GLN A 21 -1.31 3.85 -13.37
C GLN A 21 -1.89 3.77 -11.96
N GLY A 22 -3.15 3.35 -11.88
CA GLY A 22 -3.82 3.16 -10.62
C GLY A 22 -4.46 4.44 -10.10
N ILE A 23 -5.17 4.32 -9.00
CA ILE A 23 -5.81 5.46 -8.36
C ILE A 23 -4.84 6.01 -7.33
N PHE A 24 -4.44 7.26 -7.51
CA PHE A 24 -3.50 7.91 -6.59
C PHE A 24 -4.20 8.31 -5.30
N ARG A 25 -3.52 8.08 -4.17
CA ARG A 25 -4.03 8.51 -2.87
C ARG A 25 -2.84 8.91 -2.00
N LYS A 26 -2.94 10.07 -1.36
CA LYS A 26 -1.96 10.50 -0.36
C LYS A 26 -2.43 9.98 0.99
N LEU A 27 -1.63 9.15 1.63
CA LEU A 27 -2.02 8.58 2.91
C LEU A 27 -1.68 9.51 4.05
N THR A 28 -0.49 10.08 4.02
CA THR A 28 -0.07 11.11 4.94
C THR A 28 1.14 11.80 4.33
N GLU A 29 1.73 12.78 5.01
CA GLU A 29 2.91 13.44 4.50
C GLU A 29 4.03 12.42 4.29
N GLY A 30 4.56 12.35 3.07
CA GLY A 30 5.63 11.43 2.72
C GLY A 30 5.20 10.02 2.37
N ILE A 31 3.91 9.70 2.43
CA ILE A 31 3.41 8.36 2.10
C ILE A 31 2.29 8.48 1.10
N THR A 32 2.49 7.90 -0.08
CA THR A 32 1.50 7.88 -1.14
C THR A 32 1.28 6.46 -1.62
N THR A 33 0.17 6.21 -2.28
CA THR A 33 -0.11 4.90 -2.84
C THR A 33 -0.82 5.02 -4.17
N ARG A 34 -0.70 3.95 -4.95
CA ARG A 34 -1.47 3.76 -6.17
C ARG A 34 -2.25 2.46 -6.02
N ILE A 35 -3.54 2.55 -6.26
CA ILE A 35 -4.49 1.50 -5.92
C ILE A 35 -5.00 0.83 -7.19
N PHE A 36 -5.05 -0.51 -7.14
CA PHE A 36 -5.56 -1.34 -8.22
C PHE A 36 -6.56 -2.29 -7.60
N SER A 37 -7.83 -2.15 -7.94
CA SER A 37 -8.88 -2.94 -7.30
C SER A 37 -9.48 -3.94 -8.26
N GLY A 38 -9.49 -5.19 -7.85
CA GLY A 38 -10.26 -6.23 -8.51
C GLY A 38 -11.58 -6.40 -7.77
N LYS A 39 -12.27 -7.50 -8.07
CA LYS A 39 -13.55 -7.79 -7.44
C LYS A 39 -13.38 -8.16 -5.98
N ASN A 40 -12.44 -9.04 -5.70
CA ASN A 40 -12.26 -9.59 -4.35
C ASN A 40 -10.96 -9.18 -3.70
N LEU A 41 -10.04 -8.62 -4.45
CA LEU A 41 -8.72 -8.24 -3.97
C LEU A 41 -8.39 -6.83 -4.42
N MET A 42 -7.61 -6.15 -3.59
CA MET A 42 -7.11 -4.82 -3.90
C MET A 42 -5.61 -4.80 -3.67
N LEU A 43 -4.88 -4.24 -4.62
CA LEU A 43 -3.45 -4.02 -4.48
C LEU A 43 -3.19 -2.54 -4.22
N SER A 44 -2.23 -2.26 -3.34
CA SER A 44 -1.83 -0.90 -3.01
C SER A 44 -0.31 -0.85 -3.07
N ILE A 45 0.23 -0.04 -3.98
CA ILE A 45 1.67 0.14 -4.09
C ILE A 45 2.01 1.41 -3.34
N VAL A 46 2.63 1.24 -2.18
CA VAL A 46 2.89 2.32 -1.23
C VAL A 46 4.33 2.78 -1.37
N LYS A 47 4.51 4.07 -1.51
CA LYS A 47 5.83 4.71 -1.51
C LYS A 47 5.99 5.51 -0.23
N LEU A 48 7.05 5.24 0.51
CA LEU A 48 7.35 5.95 1.74
C LEU A 48 8.68 6.67 1.58
N LYS A 49 8.67 7.96 1.84
CA LYS A 49 9.92 8.73 1.89
C LYS A 49 10.69 8.38 3.14
N PRO A 50 12.00 8.71 3.19
CA PRO A 50 12.75 8.55 4.44
C PRO A 50 12.12 9.33 5.58
N ASN A 51 12.32 8.84 6.79
CA ASN A 51 11.94 9.52 8.03
C ASN A 51 10.47 9.90 8.08
N THR A 52 9.61 8.97 7.68
CA THR A 52 8.15 9.14 7.67
C THR A 52 7.49 8.07 8.52
N ALA A 53 6.35 8.42 9.08
CA ALA A 53 5.56 7.47 9.87
C ALA A 53 4.11 7.55 9.44
N GLY A 54 3.51 6.40 9.18
CA GLY A 54 2.09 6.31 8.90
C GLY A 54 1.29 6.28 10.19
N THR A 55 0.02 6.59 10.08
CA THR A 55 -0.88 6.54 11.21
C THR A 55 -1.15 5.08 11.57
N VAL A 56 -1.01 4.75 12.86
CA VAL A 56 -1.41 3.43 13.35
C VAL A 56 -2.92 3.35 13.31
N HIS A 57 -3.44 2.31 12.68
CA HIS A 57 -4.87 2.17 12.47
C HIS A 57 -5.24 0.70 12.33
N SER A 58 -6.54 0.42 12.26
CA SER A 58 -7.04 -0.92 11.98
C SER A 58 -8.20 -0.82 11.01
N HIS A 59 -8.51 -1.94 10.37
CA HIS A 59 -9.62 -2.02 9.44
C HIS A 59 -10.10 -3.47 9.36
N PRO A 60 -11.34 -3.68 8.91
CA PRO A 60 -11.90 -5.04 8.87
C PRO A 60 -11.28 -5.94 7.79
N GLU A 61 -10.72 -5.36 6.74
CA GLU A 61 -10.11 -6.16 5.69
C GLU A 61 -8.84 -6.83 6.18
N GLU A 62 -8.62 -8.08 5.78
CA GLU A 62 -7.32 -8.70 6.03
C GLU A 62 -6.31 -8.15 5.04
N GLN A 63 -5.05 -8.24 5.39
CA GLN A 63 -4.00 -7.60 4.61
C GLN A 63 -2.73 -8.43 4.60
N TRP A 64 -2.12 -8.55 3.44
CA TRP A 64 -0.74 -9.01 3.30
C TRP A 64 0.09 -7.83 2.82
N GLY A 65 1.35 -7.75 3.27
CA GLY A 65 2.25 -6.72 2.80
C GLY A 65 3.60 -7.33 2.51
N VAL A 66 4.32 -6.78 1.53
CA VAL A 66 5.67 -7.22 1.22
C VAL A 66 6.54 -5.99 0.97
N LEU A 67 7.73 -5.98 1.56
CA LEU A 67 8.69 -4.92 1.33
C LEU A 67 9.44 -5.22 0.04
N LEU A 68 9.18 -4.44 -0.99
CA LEU A 68 9.79 -4.61 -2.30
C LEU A 68 11.16 -3.94 -2.39
N GLU A 69 11.30 -2.78 -1.75
CA GLU A 69 12.50 -1.96 -1.87
C GLU A 69 12.71 -1.16 -0.60
N GLY A 70 13.98 -1.01 -0.20
CA GLY A 70 14.30 -0.17 0.94
C GLY A 70 14.25 -0.88 2.26
N ALA A 71 13.84 -0.17 3.30
CA ALA A 71 13.75 -0.69 4.66
C ALA A 71 12.64 0.02 5.41
N CYS A 72 12.01 -0.69 6.34
CA CYS A 72 10.96 -0.08 7.15
C CYS A 72 10.83 -0.83 8.47
N VAL A 73 10.08 -0.23 9.39
CA VAL A 73 9.66 -0.88 10.62
C VAL A 73 8.16 -1.09 10.53
N ARG A 74 7.74 -2.36 10.67
CA ARG A 74 6.33 -2.71 10.75
C ARG A 74 5.91 -2.71 12.20
N ILE A 75 4.82 -2.02 12.48
CA ILE A 75 4.20 -1.99 13.81
C ILE A 75 2.94 -2.81 13.70
N GLN A 76 2.79 -3.82 14.53
CA GLN A 76 1.61 -4.67 14.49
C GLN A 76 1.29 -5.15 15.89
N GLY A 77 0.11 -4.79 16.40
CA GLY A 77 -0.20 -5.01 17.80
C GLY A 77 0.81 -4.28 18.66
N ASP A 78 1.44 -5.00 19.57
CA ASP A 78 2.44 -4.45 20.47
C ASP A 78 3.88 -4.60 19.96
N GLU A 79 4.05 -5.12 18.75
CA GLU A 79 5.37 -5.45 18.24
C GLU A 79 5.83 -4.44 17.20
N GLU A 80 7.15 -4.20 17.20
CA GLU A 80 7.80 -3.40 16.16
C GLU A 80 8.93 -4.24 15.60
N VAL A 81 8.90 -4.47 14.30
CA VAL A 81 9.84 -5.35 13.64
C VAL A 81 10.46 -4.64 12.44
N THR A 82 11.79 -4.64 12.39
CA THR A 82 12.51 -4.11 11.24
C THR A 82 12.39 -5.09 10.09
N MET A 83 11.97 -4.59 8.95
CA MET A 83 11.80 -5.38 7.72
C MET A 83 12.87 -5.00 6.71
N LYS A 84 13.34 -5.98 5.97
CA LYS A 84 14.27 -5.79 4.87
C LYS A 84 13.65 -6.31 3.58
N GLU A 85 14.24 -5.97 2.47
CA GLU A 85 13.72 -6.38 1.16
C GLU A 85 13.45 -7.87 1.13
N GLY A 86 12.25 -8.22 0.68
CA GLY A 86 11.84 -9.61 0.61
C GLY A 86 11.05 -10.10 1.80
N ASP A 87 11.06 -9.36 2.91
CA ASP A 87 10.20 -9.72 4.04
C ASP A 87 8.76 -9.40 3.71
N PHE A 88 7.85 -10.21 4.23
CA PHE A 88 6.43 -9.97 4.05
C PHE A 88 5.69 -10.37 5.33
N TRP A 89 4.47 -9.86 5.46
CA TRP A 89 3.73 -10.00 6.72
C TRP A 89 2.24 -10.14 6.45
N TYR A 90 1.56 -10.72 7.43
CA TYR A 90 0.12 -10.90 7.41
C TYR A 90 -0.50 -10.13 8.57
N THR A 91 -1.54 -9.37 8.27
CA THR A 91 -2.28 -8.62 9.27
C THR A 91 -3.74 -9.10 9.25
N PRO A 92 -4.17 -9.84 10.27
CA PRO A 92 -5.57 -10.27 10.35
C PRO A 92 -6.51 -9.07 10.43
N CYS A 93 -7.77 -9.28 10.11
CA CYS A 93 -8.77 -8.23 10.19
C CYS A 93 -8.83 -7.68 11.62
N GLY A 94 -8.91 -6.37 11.73
CA GLY A 94 -9.05 -5.68 13.01
C GLY A 94 -7.77 -5.48 13.82
N VAL A 95 -6.65 -6.03 13.38
CA VAL A 95 -5.39 -5.88 14.12
C VAL A 95 -4.80 -4.50 13.84
N SER A 96 -4.46 -3.80 14.92
CA SER A 96 -3.85 -2.47 14.83
C SER A 96 -2.46 -2.57 14.20
N HIS A 97 -2.13 -1.69 13.27
CA HIS A 97 -0.86 -1.74 12.57
C HIS A 97 -0.44 -0.39 12.03
N GLY A 98 0.83 -0.27 11.73
CA GLY A 98 1.41 0.92 11.13
C GLY A 98 2.76 0.60 10.52
N ILE A 99 3.39 1.60 9.94
CA ILE A 99 4.68 1.45 9.28
C ILE A 99 5.42 2.78 9.36
N ARG A 100 6.74 2.70 9.51
CA ARG A 100 7.57 3.89 9.45
C ARG A 100 8.90 3.58 8.79
N THR A 101 9.54 4.63 8.28
CA THR A 101 10.86 4.52 7.67
C THR A 101 11.88 5.27 8.50
N GLY A 102 13.13 4.87 8.37
CA GLY A 102 14.27 5.61 8.89
C GLY A 102 14.95 6.36 7.77
N GLU A 103 16.29 6.26 7.70
CA GLU A 103 17.07 7.01 6.70
C GLU A 103 16.79 6.57 5.27
N THR A 104 16.30 5.37 5.08
CA THR A 104 16.00 4.83 3.77
C THR A 104 14.49 4.82 3.56
N GLY A 105 14.05 5.24 2.39
CA GLY A 105 12.64 5.11 2.03
C GLY A 105 12.28 3.67 1.72
N ALA A 106 11.03 3.43 1.36
CA ALA A 106 10.55 2.08 1.12
C ALA A 106 9.46 2.06 0.06
N THR A 107 9.37 0.92 -0.61
CA THR A 107 8.24 0.60 -1.49
C THR A 107 7.63 -0.69 -0.98
N VAL A 108 6.35 -0.64 -0.67
CA VAL A 108 5.61 -1.78 -0.11
C VAL A 108 4.42 -2.10 -1.00
N LEU A 109 4.19 -3.38 -1.23
CA LEU A 109 2.97 -3.82 -1.89
C LEU A 109 2.04 -4.39 -0.83
N ASP A 110 0.87 -3.80 -0.69
CA ASP A 110 -0.17 -4.30 0.19
C ASP A 110 -1.26 -4.96 -0.63
N VAL A 111 -1.83 -6.03 -0.09
CA VAL A 111 -2.97 -6.72 -0.68
C VAL A 111 -4.06 -6.80 0.37
N PHE A 112 -5.25 -6.33 0.01
CA PHE A 112 -6.41 -6.34 0.91
C PHE A 112 -7.50 -7.24 0.36
N SER A 113 -8.24 -7.89 1.25
CA SER A 113 -9.43 -8.64 0.90
C SER A 113 -10.45 -8.52 2.03
N PRO A 114 -11.68 -8.10 1.72
CA PRO A 114 -12.13 -7.56 0.44
C PRO A 114 -11.49 -6.20 0.14
N PRO A 115 -11.72 -5.65 -1.04
CA PRO A 115 -11.21 -4.30 -1.35
C PRO A 115 -11.71 -3.27 -0.34
N ARG A 116 -10.84 -2.36 0.05
CA ARG A 116 -11.20 -1.28 0.96
C ARG A 116 -11.96 -0.22 0.16
N ASN A 117 -13.19 0.01 0.53
CA ASN A 117 -14.05 0.95 -0.21
C ASN A 117 -13.49 2.36 -0.24
N GLU A 118 -12.91 2.82 0.87
CA GLU A 118 -12.36 4.16 0.94
C GLU A 118 -11.18 4.36 -0.02
N TYR A 119 -10.54 3.28 -0.44
CA TYR A 119 -9.40 3.33 -1.36
C TYR A 119 -9.81 3.25 -2.83
N LYS A 120 -11.09 3.06 -3.13
CA LYS A 120 -11.54 2.90 -4.51
C LYS A 120 -11.65 4.22 -5.26
N LYS A 121 -11.34 5.33 -4.61
CA LYS A 121 -11.37 6.64 -5.23
C LYS A 121 -10.24 7.47 -4.69
N GLN A 122 -9.93 8.54 -5.40
CA GLN A 122 -8.90 9.46 -4.95
C GLN A 122 -9.31 10.10 -3.64
N GLY A 123 -8.31 10.44 -2.83
CA GLY A 123 -8.56 11.03 -1.55
C GLY A 123 -7.29 11.07 -0.74
N GLU A 124 -7.44 11.23 0.56
CA GLU A 124 -6.31 11.28 1.48
C GLU A 124 -6.62 10.47 2.73
N GLY A 125 -5.56 10.06 3.39
CA GLY A 125 -5.67 9.37 4.65
C GLY A 125 -5.79 7.86 4.48
N PHE A 126 -5.62 7.16 5.60
CA PHE A 126 -5.64 5.70 5.65
C PHE A 126 -7.06 5.15 5.75
N SER A 127 -8.01 6.00 6.06
CA SER A 127 -9.39 5.58 6.24
C SER A 127 -10.29 6.78 6.05
N SER A 128 -11.46 6.55 5.44
CA SER A 128 -12.43 7.62 5.26
C SER A 128 -12.98 8.12 6.58
N SER A 129 -12.92 7.30 7.63
CA SER A 129 -13.46 7.68 8.92
C SER A 129 -12.53 8.57 9.73
N THR A 130 -11.24 8.63 9.39
CA THR A 130 -10.28 9.39 10.20
C THR A 130 -10.54 10.86 10.19
N LYS A 131 -11.11 11.39 9.13
CA LYS A 131 -11.34 12.83 9.03
C LYS A 131 -12.69 13.26 9.52
N SER A 132 -13.51 12.34 9.93
CA SER A 132 -14.82 12.68 10.46
C SER A 132 -14.77 13.06 11.93
N ASN A 133 -13.64 12.90 12.51
CA ASN A 133 -13.46 13.18 13.94
C ASN A 133 -12.96 14.57 14.18
#